data_bdd1b936ed371daf9709b1f597ade100
#
_entry.id   bdd1b936ed371daf9709b1f597ade100
#
_cell.length_a   1.000
_cell.length_b   1.000
_cell.length_c   1.000
_cell.angle_alpha   90.00
_cell.angle_beta   90.00
_cell.angle_gamma   90.00
#
_symmetry.space_group_name_H-M   'P 1'
#
loop_
_entity.id
_entity.type
_entity.pdbx_description
1 polymer ?
#
loop_
_entity_poly.entity_id
_entity_poly.type
_entity_poly.pdbx_seq_one_letter_code
_entity_poly.pdbx_strand_id
1 'polypeptide(L)'
;MGNKALNSPKIAGQEPWYLERQLKNFKAGIRGADPKDRYGMQMRAMALTLSNDQSIRNMAAYVSSMPVGSNVVPTIKGNVEAGKTLYVLCQSCHGSAGEGNKTLNSPRLAGLQDWYVARQLKNFKAGIRGTKSGDMFGMQMRPMAISLADDEAINNVVAYIATLK
;
A
#
# COMPACT_ATOMS: atom_id res chain seq x y z
N MET A 1 -13.50 -4.77 -7.24
CA MET A 1 -12.60 -3.77 -7.86
C MET A 1 -12.51 -2.55 -6.98
N GLY A 2 -11.37 -1.81 -6.99
CA GLY A 2 -11.31 -0.52 -6.29
C GLY A 2 -12.20 0.53 -6.97
N ASN A 3 -12.49 1.63 -6.24
CA ASN A 3 -13.26 2.75 -6.76
C ASN A 3 -12.51 4.06 -6.46
N LYS A 4 -11.97 4.71 -7.52
CA LYS A 4 -11.19 5.94 -7.39
C LYS A 4 -12.03 7.11 -6.86
N ALA A 5 -13.29 7.22 -7.26
CA ALA A 5 -14.17 8.30 -6.80
C ALA A 5 -14.43 8.23 -5.28
N LEU A 6 -14.47 7.01 -4.73
CA LEU A 6 -14.59 6.76 -3.29
C LEU A 6 -13.22 6.69 -2.59
N ASN A 7 -12.12 6.87 -3.31
CA ASN A 7 -10.77 6.68 -2.81
C ASN A 7 -10.50 5.30 -2.18
N SER A 8 -11.26 4.29 -2.59
CA SER A 8 -11.16 2.92 -2.12
C SER A 8 -10.27 2.11 -3.06
N PRO A 9 -9.06 1.71 -2.65
CA PRO A 9 -8.16 0.98 -3.53
C PRO A 9 -8.64 -0.44 -3.77
N LYS A 10 -8.15 -1.05 -4.87
CA LYS A 10 -8.27 -2.47 -5.11
C LYS A 10 -7.42 -3.22 -4.08
N ILE A 11 -8.05 -4.15 -3.37
CA ILE A 11 -7.38 -4.98 -2.36
C ILE A 11 -7.48 -6.48 -2.70
N ALA A 12 -8.28 -6.86 -3.69
CA ALA A 12 -8.37 -8.23 -4.20
C ALA A 12 -7.01 -8.69 -4.74
N GLY A 13 -6.62 -9.93 -4.40
CA GLY A 13 -5.33 -10.50 -4.80
C GLY A 13 -4.13 -10.00 -4.00
N GLN A 14 -4.34 -9.21 -2.97
CA GLN A 14 -3.30 -8.88 -1.99
C GLN A 14 -3.10 -10.04 -1.02
N GLU A 15 -1.91 -10.21 -0.48
CA GLU A 15 -1.59 -11.32 0.41
C GLU A 15 -2.40 -11.27 1.71
N PRO A 16 -2.94 -12.41 2.18
CA PRO A 16 -3.79 -12.45 3.37
C PRO A 16 -3.04 -12.01 4.63
N TRP A 17 -1.76 -12.36 4.77
CA TRP A 17 -0.93 -11.94 5.91
C TRP A 17 -0.76 -10.41 5.97
N TYR A 18 -0.67 -9.75 4.79
CA TYR A 18 -0.56 -8.30 4.73
C TYR A 18 -1.91 -7.63 5.03
N LEU A 19 -3.00 -8.16 4.47
CA LEU A 19 -4.36 -7.67 4.75
C LEU A 19 -4.68 -7.79 6.24
N GLU A 20 -4.39 -8.94 6.87
CA GLU A 20 -4.57 -9.14 8.31
C GLU A 20 -3.81 -8.09 9.12
N ARG A 21 -2.51 -7.91 8.82
CA ARG A 21 -1.68 -6.91 9.51
C ARG A 21 -2.24 -5.49 9.35
N GLN A 22 -2.68 -5.11 8.15
CA GLN A 22 -3.22 -3.78 7.93
C GLN A 22 -4.55 -3.56 8.65
N LEU A 23 -5.44 -4.55 8.68
CA LEU A 23 -6.69 -4.47 9.45
C LEU A 23 -6.41 -4.33 10.96
N LYS A 24 -5.45 -5.09 11.49
CA LYS A 24 -5.00 -4.95 12.89
C LYS A 24 -4.42 -3.56 13.15
N ASN A 25 -3.56 -3.05 12.25
CA ASN A 25 -2.99 -1.71 12.37
C ASN A 25 -4.06 -0.61 12.36
N PHE A 26 -5.09 -0.72 11.53
CA PHE A 26 -6.21 0.20 11.54
C PHE A 26 -7.01 0.11 12.85
N LYS A 27 -7.32 -1.11 13.29
CA LYS A 27 -8.07 -1.33 14.54
C LYS A 27 -7.33 -0.78 15.75
N ALA A 28 -6.03 -0.99 15.83
CA ALA A 28 -5.17 -0.49 16.92
C ALA A 28 -4.85 1.01 16.83
N GLY A 29 -5.28 1.71 15.78
CA GLY A 29 -4.96 3.13 15.58
C GLY A 29 -3.51 3.41 15.17
N ILE A 30 -2.76 2.36 14.78
CA ILE A 30 -1.43 2.48 14.19
C ILE A 30 -1.53 3.15 12.81
N ARG A 31 -2.59 2.84 12.06
CA ARG A 31 -3.00 3.51 10.83
C ARG A 31 -4.36 4.18 11.01
N GLY A 32 -4.57 5.29 10.30
CA GLY A 32 -5.87 5.97 10.27
C GLY A 32 -6.24 6.68 11.57
N ALA A 33 -5.28 6.94 12.47
CA ALA A 33 -5.49 7.77 13.66
C ALA A 33 -4.92 9.18 13.49
N ASP A 34 -4.07 9.39 12.48
CA ASP A 34 -3.56 10.73 12.17
C ASP A 34 -4.67 11.54 11.46
N PRO A 35 -4.98 12.75 11.91
CA PRO A 35 -6.02 13.59 11.30
C PRO A 35 -5.74 13.95 9.84
N LYS A 36 -4.48 13.87 9.40
CA LYS A 36 -4.08 14.05 8.00
C LYS A 36 -4.35 12.81 7.14
N ASP A 37 -4.55 11.62 7.74
CA ASP A 37 -4.88 10.38 7.01
C ASP A 37 -6.40 10.21 6.84
N ARG A 38 -7.03 11.17 6.16
CA ARG A 38 -8.50 11.21 5.96
C ARG A 38 -9.08 9.86 5.50
N TYR A 39 -8.41 9.19 4.56
CA TYR A 39 -8.90 7.91 4.02
C TYR A 39 -8.53 6.72 4.92
N GLY A 40 -7.43 6.82 5.66
CA GLY A 40 -7.10 5.86 6.69
C GLY A 40 -8.09 5.89 7.85
N MET A 41 -8.62 7.08 8.22
CA MET A 41 -9.67 7.19 9.24
C MET A 41 -10.94 6.44 8.83
N GLN A 42 -11.33 6.49 7.53
CA GLN A 42 -12.47 5.72 7.04
C GLN A 42 -12.22 4.21 7.18
N MET A 43 -11.01 3.75 6.80
CA MET A 43 -10.64 2.33 6.98
C MET A 43 -10.55 1.93 8.45
N ARG A 44 -10.11 2.81 9.33
CA ARG A 44 -10.10 2.55 10.78
C ARG A 44 -11.51 2.32 11.30
N ALA A 45 -12.48 3.16 10.91
CA ALA A 45 -13.88 2.96 11.29
C ALA A 45 -14.40 1.58 10.84
N MET A 46 -14.09 1.16 9.61
CA MET A 46 -14.46 -0.18 9.12
C MET A 46 -13.75 -1.31 9.88
N ALA A 47 -12.45 -1.17 10.16
CA ALA A 47 -11.71 -2.20 10.90
C ALA A 47 -12.19 -2.37 12.34
N LEU A 48 -12.72 -1.32 12.96
CA LEU A 48 -13.29 -1.38 14.31
C LEU A 48 -14.57 -2.24 14.37
N THR A 49 -15.29 -2.43 13.27
CA THR A 49 -16.46 -3.32 13.23
C THR A 49 -16.11 -4.81 13.30
N LEU A 50 -14.85 -5.18 13.04
CA LEU A 50 -14.38 -6.56 13.15
C LEU A 50 -14.22 -6.91 14.63
N SER A 51 -15.04 -7.83 15.14
CA SER A 51 -15.16 -8.10 16.58
C SER A 51 -13.87 -8.65 17.23
N ASN A 52 -13.16 -9.55 16.53
CA ASN A 52 -12.02 -10.28 17.07
C ASN A 52 -11.00 -10.63 15.96
N ASP A 53 -9.88 -11.22 16.35
CA ASP A 53 -8.83 -11.65 15.44
C ASP A 53 -9.28 -12.70 14.42
N GLN A 54 -10.24 -13.55 14.78
CA GLN A 54 -10.77 -14.54 13.84
C GLN A 54 -11.56 -13.86 12.72
N SER A 55 -12.37 -12.85 13.03
CA SER A 55 -13.10 -12.07 12.00
C SER A 55 -12.13 -11.31 11.08
N ILE A 56 -11.01 -10.81 11.62
CA ILE A 56 -9.95 -10.18 10.83
C ILE A 56 -9.30 -11.20 9.86
N ARG A 57 -8.94 -12.40 10.35
CA ARG A 57 -8.37 -13.45 9.50
C ARG A 57 -9.32 -13.89 8.41
N ASN A 58 -10.61 -14.10 8.76
CA ASN A 58 -11.65 -14.50 7.81
C ASN A 58 -11.83 -13.43 6.71
N MET A 59 -11.85 -12.15 7.09
CA MET A 59 -11.94 -11.03 6.15
C MET A 59 -10.71 -10.97 5.23
N ALA A 60 -9.51 -11.13 5.78
CA ALA A 60 -8.27 -11.14 5.00
C ALA A 60 -8.24 -12.30 4.00
N ALA A 61 -8.63 -13.51 4.43
CA ALA A 61 -8.72 -14.68 3.56
C ALA A 61 -9.75 -14.49 2.45
N TYR A 62 -10.94 -14.00 2.79
CA TYR A 62 -12.00 -13.73 1.83
C TYR A 62 -11.55 -12.70 0.78
N VAL A 63 -10.99 -11.56 1.19
CA VAL A 63 -10.54 -10.52 0.27
C VAL A 63 -9.40 -11.02 -0.61
N SER A 64 -8.49 -11.82 -0.07
CA SER A 64 -7.39 -12.42 -0.84
C SER A 64 -7.90 -13.40 -1.91
N SER A 65 -8.98 -14.12 -1.65
CA SER A 65 -9.59 -15.07 -2.60
C SER A 65 -10.45 -14.41 -3.69
N MET A 66 -10.72 -13.10 -3.57
CA MET A 66 -11.53 -12.39 -4.57
C MET A 66 -10.81 -12.32 -5.92
N PRO A 67 -11.53 -12.48 -7.04
CA PRO A 67 -10.93 -12.37 -8.37
C PRO A 67 -10.19 -11.05 -8.55
N VAL A 68 -8.96 -11.16 -9.00
CA VAL A 68 -8.11 -10.01 -9.34
C VAL A 68 -8.60 -9.45 -10.68
N GLY A 69 -9.66 -8.67 -10.72
CA GLY A 69 -10.21 -8.11 -11.96
C GLY A 69 -9.17 -7.52 -12.92
N SER A 70 -9.61 -7.11 -14.10
CA SER A 70 -8.79 -6.62 -15.20
C SER A 70 -7.78 -5.52 -14.80
N ASN A 71 -6.80 -5.32 -15.66
CA ASN A 71 -5.68 -4.38 -15.49
C ASN A 71 -6.14 -3.01 -14.97
N VAL A 72 -5.41 -2.50 -14.00
CA VAL A 72 -5.59 -1.13 -13.51
C VAL A 72 -5.11 -0.17 -14.59
N VAL A 73 -5.99 0.74 -15.02
CA VAL A 73 -5.60 1.79 -15.95
C VAL A 73 -4.81 2.85 -15.18
N PRO A 74 -3.54 3.12 -15.57
CA PRO A 74 -2.75 4.16 -14.93
C PRO A 74 -3.39 5.54 -15.09
N THR A 75 -3.36 6.34 -14.05
CA THR A 75 -3.91 7.70 -14.02
C THR A 75 -2.87 8.77 -13.70
N ILE A 76 -1.69 8.35 -13.21
CA ILE A 76 -0.57 9.24 -12.91
C ILE A 76 0.36 9.26 -14.12
N LYS A 77 0.70 10.47 -14.56
CA LYS A 77 1.72 10.69 -15.59
C LYS A 77 3.09 10.73 -14.92
N GLY A 78 4.04 9.95 -15.44
CA GLY A 78 5.42 9.91 -14.98
C GLY A 78 6.31 9.28 -16.06
N ASN A 79 7.62 9.50 -15.94
CA ASN A 79 8.61 8.89 -16.80
C ASN A 79 8.91 7.47 -16.31
N VAL A 80 8.49 6.46 -17.08
CA VAL A 80 8.62 5.04 -16.71
C VAL A 80 10.08 4.61 -16.60
N GLU A 81 10.97 5.09 -17.47
CA GLU A 81 12.39 4.73 -17.43
C GLU A 81 13.10 5.34 -16.22
N ALA A 82 12.83 6.60 -15.91
CA ALA A 82 13.30 7.20 -14.66
C ALA A 82 12.74 6.46 -13.44
N GLY A 83 11.46 6.07 -13.50
CA GLY A 83 10.80 5.27 -12.47
C GLY A 83 11.44 3.90 -12.27
N LYS A 84 11.85 3.23 -13.36
CA LYS A 84 12.59 1.96 -13.32
C LYS A 84 13.92 2.10 -12.57
N THR A 85 14.65 3.17 -12.83
CA THR A 85 15.91 3.47 -12.12
C THR A 85 15.66 3.67 -10.62
N LEU A 86 14.64 4.42 -10.24
CA LEU A 86 14.26 4.63 -8.84
C LEU A 86 13.77 3.34 -8.16
N TYR A 87 13.12 2.45 -8.91
CA TYR A 87 12.57 1.19 -8.40
C TYR A 87 13.64 0.20 -7.96
N VAL A 88 14.88 0.31 -8.41
CA VAL A 88 16.01 -0.55 -8.01
C VAL A 88 16.13 -0.63 -6.47
N LEU A 89 15.86 0.47 -5.76
CA LEU A 89 15.85 0.46 -4.30
C LEU A 89 14.65 -0.33 -3.73
N CYS A 90 13.51 -0.27 -4.38
CA CYS A 90 12.27 -0.89 -3.93
C CYS A 90 12.26 -2.42 -4.17
N GLN A 91 12.86 -2.85 -5.29
CA GLN A 91 12.84 -4.27 -5.70
C GLN A 91 13.55 -5.20 -4.72
N SER A 92 14.52 -4.70 -3.94
CA SER A 92 15.23 -5.49 -2.92
C SER A 92 14.28 -6.12 -1.90
N CYS A 93 13.16 -5.45 -1.62
CA CYS A 93 12.14 -5.91 -0.69
C CYS A 93 10.86 -6.37 -1.39
N HIS A 94 10.42 -5.62 -2.43
CA HIS A 94 9.14 -5.87 -3.08
C HIS A 94 9.21 -6.80 -4.29
N GLY A 95 10.43 -7.27 -4.67
CA GLY A 95 10.66 -8.10 -5.84
C GLY A 95 10.78 -7.30 -7.14
N SER A 96 11.45 -7.86 -8.14
CA SER A 96 11.72 -7.20 -9.42
C SER A 96 10.46 -6.99 -10.27
N ALA A 97 9.46 -7.86 -10.11
CA ALA A 97 8.15 -7.74 -10.73
C ALA A 97 7.10 -7.12 -9.77
N GLY A 98 7.52 -6.63 -8.60
CA GLY A 98 6.60 -6.10 -7.59
C GLY A 98 5.70 -7.15 -6.95
N GLU A 99 6.12 -8.41 -6.98
CA GLU A 99 5.41 -9.59 -6.48
C GLU A 99 5.28 -9.63 -4.96
N GLY A 100 6.13 -8.87 -4.25
CA GLY A 100 6.22 -8.89 -2.80
C GLY A 100 7.13 -9.99 -2.25
N ASN A 101 7.41 -9.94 -0.96
CA ASN A 101 8.22 -10.92 -0.24
C ASN A 101 7.71 -11.11 1.18
N LYS A 102 7.08 -12.25 1.46
CA LYS A 102 6.53 -12.57 2.78
C LYS A 102 7.61 -12.63 3.86
N THR A 103 8.78 -13.15 3.56
CA THR A 103 9.89 -13.27 4.52
C THR A 103 10.38 -11.90 4.98
N LEU A 104 10.39 -10.91 4.07
CA LEU A 104 10.74 -9.54 4.36
C LEU A 104 9.52 -8.70 4.81
N ASN A 105 8.35 -9.31 4.91
CA ASN A 105 7.09 -8.63 5.23
C ASN A 105 6.73 -7.48 4.26
N SER A 106 7.20 -7.57 3.03
CA SER A 106 7.02 -6.57 1.98
C SER A 106 5.88 -6.99 1.05
N PRO A 107 4.77 -6.24 0.98
CA PRO A 107 3.60 -6.64 0.21
C PRO A 107 3.82 -6.52 -1.29
N ARG A 108 2.99 -7.21 -2.04
CA ARG A 108 2.86 -7.06 -3.49
C ARG A 108 2.52 -5.60 -3.85
N LEU A 109 3.20 -5.07 -4.87
CA LEU A 109 2.93 -3.76 -5.48
C LEU A 109 2.28 -3.90 -6.85
N ALA A 110 2.61 -4.95 -7.60
CA ALA A 110 2.07 -5.20 -8.92
C ALA A 110 0.53 -5.28 -8.89
N GLY A 111 -0.11 -4.61 -9.85
CA GLY A 111 -1.56 -4.57 -9.96
C GLY A 111 -2.28 -3.67 -8.95
N LEU A 112 -1.55 -2.92 -8.11
CA LEU A 112 -2.13 -1.86 -7.30
C LEU A 112 -2.41 -0.62 -8.16
N GLN A 113 -3.39 0.16 -7.74
CA GLN A 113 -3.72 1.42 -8.40
C GLN A 113 -2.63 2.48 -8.12
N ASP A 114 -2.16 3.12 -9.18
CA ASP A 114 -1.08 4.11 -9.16
C ASP A 114 -1.35 5.26 -8.17
N TRP A 115 -2.56 5.84 -8.20
CA TRP A 115 -2.96 6.90 -7.28
C TRP A 115 -2.92 6.45 -5.79
N TYR A 116 -3.17 5.16 -5.54
CA TYR A 116 -3.08 4.62 -4.18
C TYR A 116 -1.61 4.46 -3.75
N VAL A 117 -0.77 3.91 -4.62
CA VAL A 117 0.67 3.76 -4.35
C VAL A 117 1.30 5.13 -4.11
N ALA A 118 1.02 6.13 -4.97
CA ALA A 118 1.50 7.50 -4.78
C ALA A 118 1.08 8.08 -3.43
N ARG A 119 -0.19 7.92 -3.05
CA ARG A 119 -0.68 8.38 -1.75
C ARG A 119 0.05 7.71 -0.59
N GLN A 120 0.30 6.40 -0.68
CA GLN A 120 0.99 5.72 0.40
C GLN A 120 2.44 6.18 0.53
N LEU A 121 3.16 6.37 -0.58
CA LEU A 121 4.51 6.93 -0.57
C LEU A 121 4.53 8.34 0.05
N LYS A 122 3.59 9.21 -0.34
CA LYS A 122 3.42 10.55 0.26
C LYS A 122 3.12 10.47 1.75
N ASN A 123 2.25 9.55 2.19
CA ASN A 123 1.92 9.38 3.60
C ASN A 123 3.14 8.91 4.41
N PHE A 124 3.96 8.01 3.88
CA PHE A 124 5.22 7.61 4.53
C PHE A 124 6.21 8.77 4.58
N LYS A 125 6.40 9.50 3.47
CA LYS A 125 7.30 10.65 3.39
C LYS A 125 6.91 11.75 4.38
N ALA A 126 5.62 12.05 4.49
CA ALA A 126 5.07 13.05 5.41
C ALA A 126 4.99 12.58 6.89
N GLY A 127 5.36 11.33 7.20
CA GLY A 127 5.27 10.79 8.55
C GLY A 127 3.84 10.47 9.02
N ILE A 128 2.86 10.49 8.13
CA ILE A 128 1.47 10.06 8.41
C ILE A 128 1.42 8.54 8.64
N ARG A 129 2.33 7.79 7.99
CA ARG A 129 2.56 6.35 8.17
C ARG A 129 4.02 6.09 8.55
N GLY A 130 4.25 5.00 9.28
CA GLY A 130 5.59 4.56 9.65
C GLY A 130 6.25 5.38 10.74
N THR A 131 5.47 6.00 11.62
CA THR A 131 5.96 6.76 12.78
C THR A 131 5.47 6.22 14.12
N LYS A 132 4.44 5.39 14.11
CA LYS A 132 3.91 4.79 15.35
C LYS A 132 4.77 3.59 15.76
N SER A 133 5.09 3.47 17.02
CA SER A 133 5.95 2.40 17.59
C SER A 133 5.48 0.99 17.27
N GLY A 134 4.19 0.76 17.07
CA GLY A 134 3.64 -0.53 16.65
C GLY A 134 3.73 -0.83 15.16
N ASP A 135 4.19 0.12 14.30
CA ASP A 135 4.29 -0.05 12.84
C ASP A 135 5.73 -0.34 12.40
N MET A 136 6.33 -1.41 12.93
CA MET A 136 7.72 -1.79 12.63
C MET A 136 8.04 -1.80 11.14
N PHE A 137 7.16 -2.40 10.32
CA PHE A 137 7.37 -2.49 8.88
C PHE A 137 7.06 -1.18 8.14
N GLY A 138 6.14 -0.36 8.67
CA GLY A 138 5.93 1.00 8.18
C GLY A 138 7.13 1.91 8.48
N MET A 139 7.77 1.70 9.63
CA MET A 139 9.01 2.42 9.98
C MET A 139 10.16 2.08 9.02
N GLN A 140 10.25 0.84 8.54
CA GLN A 140 11.21 0.45 7.49
C GLN A 140 10.88 1.07 6.13
N MET A 141 9.59 1.18 5.80
CA MET A 141 9.14 1.75 4.51
C MET A 141 9.33 3.29 4.45
N ARG A 142 9.32 3.96 5.60
CA ARG A 142 9.41 5.42 5.66
C ARG A 142 10.71 5.99 5.08
N PRO A 143 11.92 5.53 5.43
CA PRO A 143 13.16 6.01 4.83
C PRO A 143 13.21 5.75 3.31
N MET A 144 12.63 4.64 2.83
CA MET A 144 12.54 4.37 1.39
C MET A 144 11.68 5.41 0.66
N ALA A 145 10.58 5.84 1.27
CA ALA A 145 9.75 6.91 0.70
C ALA A 145 10.41 8.29 0.78
N ILE A 146 11.20 8.55 1.83
CA ILE A 146 11.94 9.81 2.00
C ILE A 146 13.05 9.95 0.94
N SER A 147 13.68 8.86 0.50
CA SER A 147 14.72 8.89 -0.53
C SER A 147 14.22 9.35 -1.90
N LEU A 148 12.91 9.31 -2.16
CA LEU A 148 12.31 9.94 -3.34
C LEU A 148 12.32 11.45 -3.14
N ALA A 149 13.10 12.18 -3.96
CA ALA A 149 13.39 13.61 -3.75
C ALA A 149 12.12 14.48 -3.66
N ASP A 150 11.20 14.29 -4.60
CA ASP A 150 10.04 15.14 -4.80
C ASP A 150 8.83 14.37 -5.33
N ASP A 151 7.78 15.07 -5.67
CA ASP A 151 6.55 14.51 -6.25
C ASP A 151 6.78 13.94 -7.65
N GLU A 152 7.73 14.46 -8.42
CA GLU A 152 8.08 13.94 -9.74
C GLU A 152 8.71 12.56 -9.59
N ALA A 153 9.67 12.38 -8.70
CA ALA A 153 10.29 11.08 -8.39
C ALA A 153 9.23 10.06 -7.93
N ILE A 154 8.26 10.48 -7.11
CA ILE A 154 7.13 9.62 -6.70
C ILE A 154 6.29 9.24 -7.92
N ASN A 155 5.95 10.19 -8.79
CA ASN A 155 5.13 9.92 -9.97
C ASN A 155 5.86 8.99 -10.95
N ASN A 156 7.16 9.18 -11.14
CA ASN A 156 7.98 8.34 -12.00
C ASN A 156 8.04 6.88 -11.52
N VAL A 157 8.36 6.65 -10.24
CA VAL A 157 8.40 5.29 -9.69
C VAL A 157 7.03 4.63 -9.69
N VAL A 158 5.98 5.37 -9.44
CA VAL A 158 4.59 4.87 -9.49
C VAL A 158 4.16 4.52 -10.91
N ALA A 159 4.54 5.33 -11.91
CA ALA A 159 4.29 5.01 -13.32
C ALA A 159 4.98 3.71 -13.73
N TYR A 160 6.21 3.47 -13.27
CA TYR A 160 6.88 2.18 -13.50
C TYR A 160 6.18 1.03 -12.78
N ILE A 161 5.83 1.17 -11.48
CA ILE A 161 5.11 0.13 -10.72
C ILE A 161 3.80 -0.26 -11.41
N ALA A 162 3.11 0.69 -12.04
CA ALA A 162 1.87 0.43 -12.77
C ALA A 162 2.07 -0.46 -14.02
N THR A 163 3.29 -0.62 -14.52
CA THR A 163 3.62 -1.54 -15.63
C THR A 163 3.85 -2.98 -15.16
N LEU A 164 4.11 -3.18 -13.87
CA LEU A 164 4.39 -4.50 -13.28
C LEU A 164 3.11 -5.36 -13.19
N LYS A 165 3.24 -6.68 -13.43
CA LYS A 165 2.12 -7.63 -13.53
C LYS A 165 2.25 -8.78 -12.54
#